data_f168c0598be28a1a0551e80d76c8bff6
#
_entry.id   f168c0598be28a1a0551e80d76c8bff6
#
_cell.length_a   1.000
_cell.length_b   1.000
_cell.length_c   1.000
_cell.angle_alpha   90.00
_cell.angle_beta   90.00
_cell.angle_gamma   90.00
#
_symmetry.space_group_name_H-M   'P 1'
#
loop_
_entity.id
_entity.type
_entity.pdbx_description
1 polymer ?
#
loop_
_entity_poly.entity_id
_entity_poly.type
_entity_poly.pdbx_seq_one_letter_code
_entity_poly.pdbx_strand_id
1 'polypeptide(L)'
;LPVRDDIFGRIAWQLQTRAGVQVYAWMPVLAFDLRKSVKEAEYVIDSRTGKPSTKAYLRLSPYNKQNVEIIKSIYNDLSFYAKFNGILFHDDAFLTDFEGAEGNHAEGMVSPQAKQKTQDLIQLTHQLTDALKPYFLRGSYSLKTARNLYASVITNPNAEEWLAQNLKTLTDNYDTTAIMAMPYMENEQPISQKEAYQWFASLIENVKAQAPLDKVLFEFQAVNWRTQKPIPESELIDWMTLLQKNHIYSYGYYPDNFLTNQPDMNKMKPYFSVNTNAGKK
;
A
#
# COMPACT_ATOMS: atom_id res chain seq x y z
N LEU A 1 11.46 4.20 22.79
CA LEU A 1 10.47 4.94 23.58
C LEU A 1 9.70 3.97 24.47
N PRO A 2 9.37 4.34 25.73
CA PRO A 2 8.58 3.46 26.58
C PRO A 2 7.17 3.29 25.97
N VAL A 3 6.74 2.04 25.86
CA VAL A 3 5.37 1.70 25.45
C VAL A 3 4.42 2.17 26.54
N ARG A 4 3.51 3.07 26.21
CA ARG A 4 2.54 3.61 27.16
C ARG A 4 1.27 2.77 27.24
N ASP A 5 0.89 2.14 26.15
CA ASP A 5 -0.26 1.22 26.05
C ASP A 5 -0.08 0.30 24.85
N ASP A 6 -0.55 -0.94 24.96
CA ASP A 6 -0.53 -1.94 23.90
C ASP A 6 -1.93 -2.07 23.25
N ILE A 7 -2.47 -0.96 22.75
CA ILE A 7 -3.79 -0.93 22.10
C ILE A 7 -3.78 -1.80 20.84
N PHE A 8 -2.77 -1.63 19.98
CA PHE A 8 -2.72 -2.33 18.69
C PHE A 8 -2.54 -3.83 18.84
N GLY A 9 -1.66 -4.29 19.74
CA GLY A 9 -1.50 -5.71 20.00
C GLY A 9 -2.75 -6.36 20.58
N ARG A 10 -3.47 -5.66 21.48
CA ARG A 10 -4.73 -6.14 22.05
C ARG A 10 -5.85 -6.21 21.03
N ILE A 11 -5.99 -5.21 20.16
CA ILE A 11 -6.97 -5.22 19.07
C ILE A 11 -6.65 -6.33 18.07
N ALA A 12 -5.41 -6.45 17.63
CA ALA A 12 -4.97 -7.50 16.73
C ALA A 12 -5.28 -8.89 17.29
N TRP A 13 -4.93 -9.12 18.56
CA TRP A 13 -5.23 -10.38 19.24
C TRP A 13 -6.73 -10.70 19.29
N GLN A 14 -7.58 -9.71 19.61
CA GLN A 14 -9.03 -9.90 19.66
C GLN A 14 -9.61 -10.23 18.26
N LEU A 15 -9.17 -9.53 17.22
CA LEU A 15 -9.62 -9.77 15.86
C LEU A 15 -9.20 -11.15 15.37
N GLN A 16 -7.98 -11.55 15.64
CA GLN A 16 -7.45 -12.87 15.26
C GLN A 16 -8.15 -14.00 15.99
N THR A 17 -8.35 -13.88 17.33
CA THR A 17 -8.83 -14.99 18.17
C THR A 17 -10.34 -15.08 18.25
N ARG A 18 -11.07 -13.96 18.20
CA ARG A 18 -12.52 -13.91 18.32
C ARG A 18 -13.26 -13.82 16.99
N ALA A 19 -12.69 -13.10 16.04
CA ALA A 19 -13.30 -12.93 14.72
C ALA A 19 -12.68 -13.84 13.65
N GLY A 20 -11.53 -14.47 13.93
CA GLY A 20 -10.86 -15.36 12.99
C GLY A 20 -10.33 -14.66 11.75
N VAL A 21 -10.10 -13.33 11.82
CA VAL A 21 -9.60 -12.54 10.69
C VAL A 21 -8.09 -12.38 10.75
N GLN A 22 -7.45 -12.27 9.59
CA GLN A 22 -6.05 -11.94 9.51
C GLN A 22 -5.86 -10.44 9.69
N VAL A 23 -4.87 -10.07 10.51
CA VAL A 23 -4.55 -8.67 10.81
C VAL A 23 -3.17 -8.35 10.27
N TYR A 24 -3.08 -7.30 9.46
CA TYR A 24 -1.84 -6.79 8.91
C TYR A 24 -1.49 -5.46 9.58
N ALA A 25 -0.22 -5.26 9.92
CA ALA A 25 0.26 -3.95 10.29
C ALA A 25 0.53 -3.13 9.02
N TRP A 26 -0.15 -2.01 8.87
CA TRP A 26 0.12 -1.05 7.79
C TRP A 26 1.20 -0.09 8.24
N MET A 27 2.40 -0.20 7.64
CA MET A 27 3.59 0.47 8.13
C MET A 27 4.25 1.35 7.07
N PRO A 28 4.67 2.58 7.43
CA PRO A 28 5.52 3.38 6.56
C PRO A 28 6.84 2.69 6.27
N VAL A 29 7.38 2.90 5.07
CA VAL A 29 8.71 2.43 4.67
C VAL A 29 9.75 3.53 4.79
N LEU A 30 9.46 4.72 4.30
CA LEU A 30 10.34 5.87 4.28
C LEU A 30 9.79 7.10 5.04
N ALA A 31 8.46 7.20 5.20
CA ALA A 31 7.78 8.38 5.73
C ALA A 31 7.88 8.48 7.28
N PHE A 32 9.09 8.69 7.77
CA PHE A 32 9.35 8.92 9.19
C PHE A 32 9.93 10.32 9.40
N ASP A 33 9.24 11.13 10.20
CA ASP A 33 9.76 12.46 10.61
C ASP A 33 10.62 12.32 11.85
N LEU A 34 11.92 12.23 11.64
CA LEU A 34 12.92 12.10 12.71
C LEU A 34 13.63 13.40 13.07
N ARG A 35 13.23 14.54 12.51
CA ARG A 35 13.92 15.85 12.68
C ARG A 35 14.13 16.25 14.14
N LYS A 36 13.23 15.83 15.03
CA LYS A 36 13.33 16.12 16.47
C LYS A 36 14.11 15.07 17.27
N SER A 37 14.32 13.91 16.70
CA SER A 37 14.83 12.74 17.42
C SER A 37 16.24 12.32 16.97
N VAL A 38 16.58 12.55 15.70
CA VAL A 38 17.84 12.13 15.09
C VAL A 38 18.43 13.27 14.29
N LYS A 39 19.56 13.83 14.76
CA LYS A 39 20.23 14.96 14.10
C LYS A 39 20.84 14.62 12.73
N GLU A 40 21.18 13.36 12.52
CA GLU A 40 21.89 12.86 11.36
C GLU A 40 20.96 12.16 10.34
N ALA A 41 19.62 12.28 10.53
CA ALA A 41 18.67 11.74 9.58
C ALA A 41 18.74 12.50 8.25
N GLU A 42 18.97 11.77 7.18
CA GLU A 42 18.98 12.30 5.82
C GLU A 42 17.67 12.01 5.11
N TYR A 43 17.12 13.02 4.48
CA TYR A 43 15.86 12.90 3.73
C TYR A 43 16.12 12.76 2.24
N VAL A 44 15.14 12.22 1.53
CA VAL A 44 15.16 12.19 0.07
C VAL A 44 15.26 13.61 -0.46
N ILE A 45 16.24 13.88 -1.32
CA ILE A 45 16.50 15.21 -1.89
C ILE A 45 15.90 15.29 -3.29
N ASP A 46 15.21 16.38 -3.57
CA ASP A 46 14.85 16.76 -4.93
C ASP A 46 16.06 17.42 -5.59
N SER A 47 16.63 16.77 -6.61
CA SER A 47 17.84 17.20 -7.30
C SER A 47 17.71 18.57 -7.96
N ARG A 48 16.48 18.99 -8.31
CA ARG A 48 16.21 20.30 -8.93
C ARG A 48 16.36 21.45 -7.95
N THR A 49 16.13 21.20 -6.66
CA THR A 49 16.13 22.23 -5.61
C THR A 49 17.27 22.08 -4.61
N GLY A 50 17.89 20.90 -4.55
CA GLY A 50 18.88 20.55 -3.54
C GLY A 50 18.31 20.48 -2.11
N LYS A 51 16.99 20.43 -1.95
CA LYS A 51 16.28 20.43 -0.65
C LYS A 51 15.54 19.11 -0.45
N PRO A 52 15.18 18.76 0.81
CA PRO A 52 14.32 17.63 1.06
C PRO A 52 13.04 17.70 0.21
N SER A 53 12.72 16.60 -0.45
CA SER A 53 11.52 16.50 -1.27
C SER A 53 10.26 16.66 -0.40
N THR A 54 9.31 17.43 -0.93
CA THR A 54 7.99 17.62 -0.32
C THR A 54 6.90 16.85 -1.06
N LYS A 55 7.26 15.97 -1.99
CA LYS A 55 6.31 15.18 -2.77
C LYS A 55 5.60 14.17 -1.85
N ALA A 56 4.32 14.37 -1.63
CA ALA A 56 3.41 13.60 -0.78
C ALA A 56 3.88 13.48 0.70
N TYR A 57 5.03 12.89 0.94
CA TYR A 57 5.56 12.60 2.27
C TYR A 57 6.97 13.15 2.45
N LEU A 58 7.32 13.52 3.71
CA LEU A 58 8.71 13.69 4.10
C LEU A 58 9.33 12.30 4.29
N ARG A 59 10.22 11.90 3.39
CA ARG A 59 10.76 10.54 3.32
C ARG A 59 12.23 10.51 3.67
N LEU A 60 12.63 9.55 4.50
CA LEU A 60 14.02 9.24 4.77
C LEU A 60 14.69 8.65 3.52
N SER A 61 15.93 9.04 3.27
CA SER A 61 16.70 8.46 2.15
C SER A 61 16.93 6.96 2.39
N PRO A 62 16.55 6.08 1.45
CA PRO A 62 16.83 4.65 1.55
C PRO A 62 18.32 4.33 1.31
N TYR A 63 19.09 5.29 0.82
CA TYR A 63 20.53 5.14 0.53
C TYR A 63 21.42 5.50 1.72
N ASN A 64 20.86 6.12 2.77
CA ASN A 64 21.60 6.38 4.01
C ASN A 64 21.51 5.16 4.92
N LYS A 65 22.64 4.53 5.21
CA LYS A 65 22.70 3.30 6.04
C LYS A 65 22.15 3.49 7.45
N GLN A 66 22.35 4.66 8.05
CA GLN A 66 21.86 4.97 9.38
C GLN A 66 20.32 5.05 9.40
N ASN A 67 19.72 5.67 8.38
CA ASN A 67 18.27 5.68 8.21
C ASN A 67 17.70 4.25 8.12
N VAL A 68 18.33 3.41 7.31
CA VAL A 68 17.91 2.01 7.15
C VAL A 68 17.95 1.26 8.47
N GLU A 69 19.02 1.42 9.26
CA GLU A 69 19.12 0.77 10.59
C GLU A 69 18.09 1.31 11.58
N ILE A 70 17.77 2.61 11.54
CA ILE A 70 16.71 3.19 12.38
C ILE A 70 15.35 2.61 11.99
N ILE A 71 15.03 2.54 10.70
CA ILE A 71 13.76 1.97 10.23
C ILE A 71 13.67 0.49 10.62
N LYS A 72 14.73 -0.29 10.42
CA LYS A 72 14.80 -1.69 10.86
C LYS A 72 14.55 -1.84 12.35
N SER A 73 15.10 -0.94 13.18
CA SER A 73 14.87 -0.95 14.63
C SER A 73 13.41 -0.71 14.98
N ILE A 74 12.72 0.21 14.26
CA ILE A 74 11.28 0.46 14.44
C ILE A 74 10.46 -0.80 14.10
N TYR A 75 10.79 -1.48 13.00
CA TYR A 75 10.13 -2.71 12.60
C TYR A 75 10.39 -3.86 13.59
N ASN A 76 11.62 -3.96 14.08
CA ASN A 76 11.97 -4.93 15.11
C ASN A 76 11.17 -4.67 16.41
N ASP A 77 11.05 -3.43 16.86
CA ASP A 77 10.24 -3.06 18.02
C ASP A 77 8.76 -3.41 17.82
N LEU A 78 8.20 -3.16 16.62
CA LEU A 78 6.83 -3.58 16.30
C LEU A 78 6.63 -5.08 16.51
N SER A 79 7.54 -5.90 16.01
CA SER A 79 7.45 -7.36 16.09
C SER A 79 7.61 -7.88 17.52
N PHE A 80 8.30 -7.15 18.37
CA PHE A 80 8.47 -7.48 19.77
C PHE A 80 7.19 -7.28 20.58
N TYR A 81 6.46 -6.18 20.31
CA TYR A 81 5.31 -5.77 21.12
C TYR A 81 3.96 -6.24 20.56
N ALA A 82 3.85 -6.51 19.26
CA ALA A 82 2.59 -6.88 18.64
C ALA A 82 2.75 -8.05 17.67
N LYS A 83 1.71 -8.89 17.59
CA LYS A 83 1.68 -10.04 16.68
C LYS A 83 0.61 -9.81 15.62
N PHE A 84 1.06 -9.72 14.38
CA PHE A 84 0.22 -9.61 13.20
C PHE A 84 0.37 -10.85 12.32
N ASN A 85 -0.58 -11.11 11.44
CA ASN A 85 -0.48 -12.17 10.43
C ASN A 85 0.43 -11.75 9.27
N GLY A 86 0.51 -10.44 9.02
CA GLY A 86 1.31 -9.89 7.94
C GLY A 86 1.65 -8.43 8.13
N ILE A 87 2.42 -7.92 7.17
CA ILE A 87 2.78 -6.52 7.02
C ILE A 87 2.24 -6.01 5.69
N LEU A 88 1.61 -4.83 5.69
CA LEU A 88 1.30 -4.05 4.50
C LEU A 88 2.25 -2.85 4.46
N PHE A 89 3.16 -2.85 3.49
CA PHE A 89 4.05 -1.73 3.25
C PHE A 89 3.28 -0.59 2.58
N HIS A 90 3.35 0.58 3.20
CA HIS A 90 2.62 1.77 2.81
C HIS A 90 3.08 2.33 1.45
N ASP A 91 2.25 3.17 0.84
CA ASP A 91 2.48 3.80 -0.45
C ASP A 91 3.59 4.87 -0.48
N ASP A 92 4.14 5.23 0.68
CA ASP A 92 5.30 6.12 0.81
C ASP A 92 6.61 5.53 0.26
N ALA A 93 6.61 4.24 -0.06
CA ALA A 93 7.73 3.56 -0.69
C ALA A 93 7.79 3.86 -2.19
N PHE A 94 8.08 5.10 -2.55
CA PHE A 94 8.32 5.55 -3.91
C PHE A 94 9.48 6.55 -4.01
N LEU A 95 10.06 6.65 -5.21
CA LEU A 95 11.06 7.66 -5.56
C LEU A 95 10.73 8.21 -6.94
N THR A 96 10.78 9.54 -7.08
CA THR A 96 10.53 10.19 -8.36
C THR A 96 11.78 10.20 -9.24
N ASP A 97 11.60 10.61 -10.49
CA ASP A 97 12.68 10.83 -11.45
C ASP A 97 13.72 11.85 -10.96
N PHE A 98 13.29 12.85 -10.18
CA PHE A 98 14.16 13.89 -9.60
C PHE A 98 14.71 13.53 -8.21
N GLU A 99 14.53 12.32 -7.75
CA GLU A 99 14.95 11.83 -6.43
C GLU A 99 15.89 10.64 -6.57
N GLY A 100 17.01 10.69 -5.83
CA GLY A 100 18.06 9.68 -5.92
C GLY A 100 19.10 10.02 -7.00
N ALA A 101 19.79 9.01 -7.55
CA ALA A 101 20.82 9.22 -8.57
C ALA A 101 20.21 9.78 -9.87
N GLU A 102 20.86 10.81 -10.43
CA GLU A 102 20.44 11.42 -11.68
C GLU A 102 20.54 10.43 -12.85
N GLY A 103 19.55 10.44 -13.73
CA GLY A 103 19.51 9.65 -14.96
C GLY A 103 18.99 10.48 -16.13
N ASN A 104 19.57 10.29 -17.31
CA ASN A 104 19.07 10.86 -18.55
C ASN A 104 17.85 10.05 -19.02
N HIS A 105 16.72 10.71 -19.25
CA HIS A 105 15.50 10.09 -19.72
C HIS A 105 15.49 10.01 -21.25
N ALA A 106 15.32 8.82 -21.79
CA ALA A 106 14.89 8.62 -23.17
C ALA A 106 13.35 8.59 -23.19
N GLU A 107 12.73 9.44 -24.01
CA GLU A 107 11.27 9.44 -24.16
C GLU A 107 10.75 8.05 -24.55
N GLY A 108 9.73 7.58 -23.82
CA GLY A 108 8.96 6.39 -24.17
C GLY A 108 9.45 5.04 -23.61
N MET A 109 10.54 5.00 -22.84
CA MET A 109 11.01 3.79 -22.15
C MET A 109 11.39 4.06 -20.71
N VAL A 110 11.02 3.13 -19.82
CA VAL A 110 11.42 3.18 -18.42
C VAL A 110 12.96 3.06 -18.31
N SER A 111 13.58 4.04 -17.66
CA SER A 111 15.04 4.12 -17.55
C SER A 111 15.61 2.98 -16.68
N PRO A 112 16.88 2.60 -16.90
CA PRO A 112 17.56 1.66 -16.02
C PRO A 112 17.59 2.15 -14.56
N GLN A 113 17.67 3.47 -14.33
CA GLN A 113 17.68 4.09 -13.01
C GLN A 113 16.35 3.92 -12.29
N ALA A 114 15.21 4.10 -12.98
CA ALA A 114 13.90 3.87 -12.40
C ALA A 114 13.72 2.40 -11.99
N LYS A 115 14.11 1.47 -12.85
CA LYS A 115 14.11 0.03 -12.53
C LYS A 115 15.02 -0.29 -11.34
N GLN A 116 16.18 0.34 -11.25
CA GLN A 116 17.08 0.16 -10.11
C GLN A 116 16.45 0.69 -8.82
N LYS A 117 15.81 1.87 -8.82
CA LYS A 117 15.07 2.41 -7.68
C LYS A 117 13.95 1.47 -7.22
N THR A 118 13.22 0.87 -8.19
CA THR A 118 12.20 -0.15 -7.90
C THR A 118 12.81 -1.33 -7.14
N GLN A 119 13.96 -1.86 -7.59
CA GLN A 119 14.65 -2.96 -6.94
C GLN A 119 15.21 -2.58 -5.56
N ASP A 120 15.79 -1.39 -5.43
CA ASP A 120 16.32 -0.89 -4.15
C ASP A 120 15.24 -0.80 -3.07
N LEU A 121 14.03 -0.31 -3.44
CA LEU A 121 12.90 -0.24 -2.52
C LEU A 121 12.36 -1.64 -2.16
N ILE A 122 12.37 -2.59 -3.09
CA ILE A 122 12.01 -3.99 -2.80
C ILE A 122 13.04 -4.60 -1.85
N GLN A 123 14.32 -4.42 -2.11
CA GLN A 123 15.38 -4.92 -1.25
C GLN A 123 15.28 -4.34 0.16
N LEU A 124 14.98 -3.04 0.29
CA LEU A 124 14.73 -2.42 1.59
C LEU A 124 13.57 -3.12 2.32
N THR A 125 12.42 -3.29 1.68
CA THR A 125 11.26 -3.94 2.32
C THR A 125 11.53 -5.40 2.68
N HIS A 126 12.37 -6.11 1.92
CA HIS A 126 12.85 -7.44 2.33
C HIS A 126 13.69 -7.39 3.61
N GLN A 127 14.60 -6.41 3.74
CA GLN A 127 15.37 -6.20 4.97
C GLN A 127 14.46 -5.88 6.17
N LEU A 128 13.39 -5.08 5.95
CA LEU A 128 12.40 -4.77 6.98
C LEU A 128 11.60 -6.02 7.37
N THR A 129 11.24 -6.86 6.41
CA THR A 129 10.60 -8.17 6.66
C THR A 129 11.51 -9.08 7.48
N ASP A 130 12.81 -9.11 7.18
CA ASP A 130 13.77 -9.89 7.93
C ASP A 130 13.93 -9.38 9.38
N ALA A 131 13.82 -8.07 9.61
CA ALA A 131 13.82 -7.51 10.97
C ALA A 131 12.59 -7.94 11.81
N LEU A 132 11.46 -8.24 11.16
CA LEU A 132 10.25 -8.75 11.82
C LEU A 132 10.30 -10.25 12.13
N LYS A 133 10.93 -11.06 11.27
CA LYS A 133 10.89 -12.53 11.32
C LYS A 133 11.27 -13.17 12.65
N PRO A 134 12.31 -12.72 13.40
CA PRO A 134 12.74 -13.41 14.62
C PRO A 134 11.66 -13.61 15.67
N TYR A 135 10.64 -12.76 15.67
CA TYR A 135 9.54 -12.79 16.64
C TYR A 135 8.29 -13.49 16.12
N PHE A 136 8.09 -13.50 14.81
CA PHE A 136 6.97 -14.20 14.15
C PHE A 136 7.21 -15.70 14.01
N LEU A 137 8.46 -16.14 13.91
CA LEU A 137 8.82 -17.56 13.74
C LEU A 137 8.63 -18.43 14.99
N ARG A 138 8.27 -17.87 16.14
CA ARG A 138 7.97 -18.65 17.36
C ARG A 138 6.59 -19.34 17.31
N GLY A 139 5.82 -19.19 16.25
CA GLY A 139 4.59 -19.90 15.97
C GLY A 139 4.59 -20.44 14.54
N SER A 140 3.73 -21.40 14.24
CA SER A 140 3.64 -22.10 12.94
C SER A 140 3.18 -21.24 11.75
N TYR A 141 3.21 -19.91 11.86
CA TYR A 141 2.70 -18.99 10.86
C TYR A 141 3.84 -18.22 10.19
N SER A 142 3.94 -18.33 8.87
CA SER A 142 4.81 -17.45 8.07
C SER A 142 4.21 -16.04 8.03
N LEU A 143 5.03 -15.03 8.31
CA LEU A 143 4.65 -13.64 8.12
C LEU A 143 4.31 -13.39 6.64
N LYS A 144 3.10 -12.88 6.38
CA LYS A 144 2.67 -12.50 5.05
C LYS A 144 3.08 -11.08 4.71
N THR A 145 3.40 -10.83 3.46
CA THR A 145 3.81 -9.52 2.97
C THR A 145 2.82 -8.99 1.95
N ALA A 146 2.43 -7.73 2.12
CA ALA A 146 1.65 -6.99 1.14
C ALA A 146 2.29 -5.62 0.89
N ARG A 147 2.10 -5.05 -0.29
CA ARG A 147 2.60 -3.71 -0.62
C ARG A 147 1.58 -2.92 -1.42
N ASN A 148 1.38 -1.65 -1.06
CA ASN A 148 0.59 -0.71 -1.84
C ASN A 148 1.26 -0.40 -3.18
N LEU A 149 0.44 -0.30 -4.22
CA LEU A 149 0.83 0.03 -5.58
C LEU A 149 -0.09 1.12 -6.13
N TYR A 150 0.48 2.21 -6.63
CA TYR A 150 -0.30 3.23 -7.35
C TYR A 150 -0.85 2.65 -8.66
N ALA A 151 -2.15 2.84 -8.91
CA ALA A 151 -2.81 2.33 -10.11
C ALA A 151 -2.26 2.93 -11.41
N SER A 152 -1.68 4.13 -11.33
CA SER A 152 -1.04 4.80 -12.47
C SER A 152 0.07 3.97 -13.12
N VAL A 153 0.82 3.14 -12.38
CA VAL A 153 1.86 2.27 -12.99
C VAL A 153 1.28 1.13 -13.83
N ILE A 154 -0.01 0.85 -13.67
CA ILE A 154 -0.74 -0.17 -14.44
C ILE A 154 -1.31 0.44 -15.71
N THR A 155 -1.83 1.66 -15.61
CA THR A 155 -2.48 2.38 -16.72
C THR A 155 -1.48 3.14 -17.59
N ASN A 156 -0.31 3.49 -17.04
CA ASN A 156 0.78 4.17 -17.73
C ASN A 156 2.12 3.47 -17.42
N PRO A 157 2.68 2.68 -18.34
CA PRO A 157 3.95 1.99 -18.14
C PRO A 157 5.13 2.91 -17.77
N ASN A 158 5.10 4.18 -18.18
CA ASN A 158 6.15 5.15 -17.86
C ASN A 158 6.09 5.65 -16.41
N ALA A 159 5.01 5.36 -15.67
CA ALA A 159 4.85 5.83 -14.29
C ALA A 159 5.88 5.22 -13.33
N GLU A 160 6.57 4.15 -13.70
CA GLU A 160 7.72 3.63 -12.95
C GLU A 160 8.82 4.68 -12.78
N GLU A 161 8.97 5.64 -13.72
CA GLU A 161 9.97 6.73 -13.65
C GLU A 161 9.78 7.61 -12.41
N TRP A 162 8.55 7.93 -12.04
CA TRP A 162 8.24 8.83 -10.93
C TRP A 162 7.62 8.16 -9.72
N LEU A 163 7.48 6.83 -9.72
CA LEU A 163 6.95 6.07 -8.60
C LEU A 163 7.89 4.96 -8.13
N ALA A 164 8.87 4.55 -8.94
CA ALA A 164 9.75 3.42 -8.65
C ALA A 164 8.94 2.18 -8.23
N GLN A 165 7.88 1.88 -8.96
CA GLN A 165 6.97 0.76 -8.74
C GLN A 165 6.61 0.11 -10.07
N ASN A 166 6.43 -1.22 -10.05
CA ASN A 166 6.05 -2.01 -11.22
C ASN A 166 5.19 -3.19 -10.78
N LEU A 167 4.01 -3.38 -11.42
CA LEU A 167 3.04 -4.40 -11.01
C LEU A 167 3.64 -5.81 -11.03
N LYS A 168 4.26 -6.19 -12.14
CA LYS A 168 4.85 -7.53 -12.26
C LYS A 168 5.92 -7.76 -11.20
N THR A 169 6.82 -6.80 -11.02
CA THR A 169 7.90 -6.92 -10.06
C THR A 169 7.38 -7.02 -8.62
N LEU A 170 6.30 -6.28 -8.28
CA LEU A 170 5.71 -6.38 -6.96
C LEU A 170 4.99 -7.73 -6.76
N THR A 171 4.22 -8.20 -7.72
CA THR A 171 3.55 -9.51 -7.61
C THR A 171 4.53 -10.69 -7.53
N ASP A 172 5.73 -10.54 -8.08
CA ASP A 172 6.80 -11.54 -7.96
C ASP A 172 7.47 -11.55 -6.58
N ASN A 173 7.44 -10.42 -5.85
CA ASN A 173 8.20 -10.23 -4.60
C ASN A 173 7.37 -10.22 -3.32
N TYR A 174 6.05 -10.05 -3.39
CA TYR A 174 5.16 -10.02 -2.23
C TYR A 174 4.07 -11.09 -2.33
N ASP A 175 3.52 -11.50 -1.19
CA ASP A 175 2.36 -12.41 -1.16
C ASP A 175 1.13 -11.74 -1.78
N THR A 176 0.99 -10.41 -1.60
CA THR A 176 -0.12 -9.63 -2.15
C THR A 176 0.36 -8.24 -2.59
N THR A 177 -0.08 -7.79 -3.76
CA THR A 177 0.06 -6.40 -4.21
C THR A 177 -1.28 -5.69 -4.06
N ALA A 178 -1.36 -4.73 -3.15
CA ALA A 178 -2.56 -3.94 -2.88
C ALA A 178 -2.60 -2.74 -3.83
N ILE A 179 -3.38 -2.87 -4.89
CA ILE A 179 -3.53 -1.85 -5.92
C ILE A 179 -4.45 -0.74 -5.38
N MET A 180 -3.96 0.48 -5.29
CA MET A 180 -4.74 1.65 -4.90
C MET A 180 -5.70 2.04 -6.03
N ALA A 181 -6.80 1.30 -6.15
CA ALA A 181 -7.83 1.49 -7.16
C ALA A 181 -8.75 2.66 -6.79
N MET A 182 -8.18 3.86 -6.75
CA MET A 182 -8.75 5.08 -6.19
C MET A 182 -8.98 6.16 -7.27
N PRO A 183 -10.05 6.07 -8.07
CA PRO A 183 -10.23 6.90 -9.26
C PRO A 183 -10.20 8.40 -8.97
N TYR A 184 -10.75 8.86 -7.85
CA TYR A 184 -10.76 10.29 -7.50
C TYR A 184 -9.40 10.79 -6.97
N MET A 185 -8.49 9.90 -6.58
CA MET A 185 -7.14 10.25 -6.20
C MET A 185 -6.20 10.23 -7.42
N GLU A 186 -6.27 9.19 -8.21
CA GLU A 186 -5.38 8.94 -9.35
C GLU A 186 -5.57 9.90 -10.53
N ASN A 187 -6.79 10.43 -10.73
CA ASN A 187 -7.03 11.42 -11.78
C ASN A 187 -6.65 12.82 -11.30
N GLU A 188 -5.90 13.56 -12.11
CA GLU A 188 -5.46 14.93 -11.79
C GLU A 188 -6.65 15.90 -11.69
N GLN A 189 -7.64 15.73 -12.57
CA GLN A 189 -8.85 16.55 -12.60
C GLN A 189 -10.01 15.85 -11.88
N PRO A 190 -10.95 16.61 -11.33
CA PRO A 190 -12.19 16.04 -10.82
C PRO A 190 -12.94 15.28 -11.93
N ILE A 191 -13.38 14.07 -11.60
CA ILE A 191 -14.15 13.22 -12.51
C ILE A 191 -15.53 12.93 -11.92
N SER A 192 -16.49 12.62 -12.79
CA SER A 192 -17.83 12.17 -12.41
C SER A 192 -17.83 10.72 -11.96
N GLN A 193 -18.89 10.28 -11.25
CA GLN A 193 -19.09 8.90 -10.86
C GLN A 193 -19.06 7.92 -12.05
N LYS A 194 -19.62 8.34 -13.19
CA LYS A 194 -19.60 7.54 -14.43
C LYS A 194 -18.18 7.35 -14.95
N GLU A 195 -17.38 8.40 -14.94
CA GLU A 195 -15.97 8.34 -15.36
C GLU A 195 -15.15 7.51 -14.37
N ALA A 196 -15.39 7.64 -13.07
CA ALA A 196 -14.77 6.82 -12.04
C ALA A 196 -15.07 5.33 -12.25
N TYR A 197 -16.32 4.96 -12.57
CA TYR A 197 -16.68 3.58 -12.88
C TYR A 197 -15.99 3.07 -14.15
N GLN A 198 -15.92 3.87 -15.19
CA GLN A 198 -15.23 3.51 -16.45
C GLN A 198 -13.72 3.33 -16.23
N TRP A 199 -13.12 4.23 -15.47
CA TRP A 199 -11.71 4.14 -15.10
C TRP A 199 -11.44 2.84 -14.32
N PHE A 200 -12.29 2.52 -13.35
CA PHE A 200 -12.17 1.31 -12.54
C PHE A 200 -12.32 0.03 -13.40
N ALA A 201 -13.26 0.02 -14.34
CA ALA A 201 -13.43 -1.08 -15.29
C ALA A 201 -12.18 -1.27 -16.17
N SER A 202 -11.61 -0.17 -16.69
CA SER A 202 -10.37 -0.22 -17.46
C SER A 202 -9.19 -0.71 -16.64
N LEU A 203 -9.09 -0.30 -15.37
CA LEU A 203 -8.04 -0.79 -14.47
C LEU A 203 -8.12 -2.31 -14.29
N ILE A 204 -9.32 -2.85 -14.09
CA ILE A 204 -9.53 -4.31 -13.96
C ILE A 204 -8.98 -5.05 -15.18
N GLU A 205 -9.31 -4.60 -16.38
CA GLU A 205 -8.84 -5.26 -17.62
C GLU A 205 -7.31 -5.15 -17.77
N ASN A 206 -6.72 -4.02 -17.42
CA ASN A 206 -5.28 -3.84 -17.43
C ASN A 206 -4.58 -4.76 -16.41
N VAL A 207 -5.13 -4.94 -15.22
CA VAL A 207 -4.58 -5.85 -14.21
C VAL A 207 -4.66 -7.30 -14.68
N LYS A 208 -5.81 -7.71 -15.23
CA LYS A 208 -5.99 -9.09 -15.79
C LYS A 208 -4.97 -9.42 -16.87
N ALA A 209 -4.58 -8.43 -17.66
CA ALA A 209 -3.59 -8.60 -18.72
C ALA A 209 -2.14 -8.69 -18.22
N GLN A 210 -1.85 -8.17 -16.99
CA GLN A 210 -0.48 -7.97 -16.53
C GLN A 210 -0.09 -8.81 -15.31
N ALA A 211 -1.05 -9.31 -14.52
CA ALA A 211 -0.75 -9.99 -13.25
C ALA A 211 -1.71 -11.14 -12.94
N PRO A 212 -1.25 -12.14 -12.16
CA PRO A 212 -2.12 -13.17 -11.62
C PRO A 212 -3.06 -12.59 -10.56
N LEU A 213 -4.37 -12.84 -10.70
CA LEU A 213 -5.40 -12.22 -9.86
C LEU A 213 -5.37 -12.67 -8.39
N ASP A 214 -4.80 -13.84 -8.11
CA ASP A 214 -4.60 -14.36 -6.75
C ASP A 214 -3.46 -13.65 -5.99
N LYS A 215 -2.65 -12.84 -6.69
CA LYS A 215 -1.58 -12.02 -6.15
C LYS A 215 -1.95 -10.56 -5.93
N VAL A 216 -3.17 -10.15 -6.29
CA VAL A 216 -3.59 -8.75 -6.21
C VAL A 216 -4.78 -8.56 -5.28
N LEU A 217 -4.83 -7.40 -4.65
CA LEU A 217 -5.97 -6.89 -3.88
C LEU A 217 -6.31 -5.51 -4.42
N PHE A 218 -7.60 -5.26 -4.70
CA PHE A 218 -8.07 -3.94 -5.10
C PHE A 218 -8.49 -3.15 -3.86
N GLU A 219 -7.73 -2.11 -3.53
CA GLU A 219 -8.01 -1.20 -2.43
C GLU A 219 -8.63 0.08 -2.98
N PHE A 220 -9.88 0.35 -2.65
CA PHE A 220 -10.57 1.55 -3.12
C PHE A 220 -10.85 2.54 -1.99
N GLN A 221 -11.00 3.80 -2.38
CA GLN A 221 -11.21 4.89 -1.44
C GLN A 221 -12.66 4.94 -0.96
N ALA A 222 -12.87 5.04 0.35
CA ALA A 222 -14.19 5.31 0.94
C ALA A 222 -14.44 6.82 1.15
N VAL A 223 -13.42 7.64 0.91
CA VAL A 223 -13.46 9.10 1.00
C VAL A 223 -12.84 9.70 -0.25
N ASN A 224 -13.49 10.69 -0.82
CA ASN A 224 -12.86 11.53 -1.85
C ASN A 224 -11.91 12.51 -1.17
N TRP A 225 -10.61 12.28 -1.29
CA TRP A 225 -9.57 13.07 -0.63
C TRP A 225 -9.52 14.54 -1.04
N ARG A 226 -10.02 14.89 -2.25
CA ARG A 226 -10.08 16.27 -2.73
C ARG A 226 -11.17 17.06 -2.05
N THR A 227 -12.34 16.44 -1.87
CA THR A 227 -13.52 17.09 -1.31
C THR A 227 -13.71 16.80 0.18
N GLN A 228 -12.97 15.84 0.72
CA GLN A 228 -13.11 15.31 2.08
C GLN A 228 -14.50 14.74 2.38
N LYS A 229 -15.25 14.36 1.33
CA LYS A 229 -16.57 13.78 1.46
C LYS A 229 -16.53 12.26 1.34
N PRO A 230 -17.35 11.53 2.10
CA PRO A 230 -17.54 10.10 1.91
C PRO A 230 -17.95 9.77 0.48
N ILE A 231 -17.44 8.66 -0.06
CA ILE A 231 -17.97 8.06 -1.28
C ILE A 231 -19.31 7.39 -0.91
N PRO A 232 -20.37 7.59 -1.71
CA PRO A 232 -21.65 6.92 -1.47
C PRO A 232 -21.50 5.39 -1.45
N GLU A 233 -22.17 4.73 -0.52
CA GLU A 233 -22.11 3.26 -0.42
C GLU A 233 -22.58 2.57 -1.70
N SER A 234 -23.56 3.16 -2.42
CA SER A 234 -24.00 2.64 -3.72
C SER A 234 -22.86 2.56 -4.73
N GLU A 235 -21.97 3.55 -4.74
CA GLU A 235 -20.80 3.57 -5.63
C GLU A 235 -19.76 2.53 -5.23
N LEU A 236 -19.47 2.39 -3.94
CA LEU A 236 -18.60 1.33 -3.43
C LEU A 236 -19.16 -0.06 -3.77
N ILE A 237 -20.46 -0.25 -3.66
CA ILE A 237 -21.16 -1.48 -4.04
C ILE A 237 -21.06 -1.75 -5.54
N ASP A 238 -21.15 -0.73 -6.38
CA ASP A 238 -20.99 -0.86 -7.82
C ASP A 238 -19.58 -1.34 -8.17
N TRP A 239 -18.54 -0.81 -7.52
CA TRP A 239 -17.16 -1.27 -7.72
C TRP A 239 -16.94 -2.71 -7.25
N MET A 240 -17.46 -3.07 -6.05
CA MET A 240 -17.39 -4.46 -5.57
C MET A 240 -18.13 -5.43 -6.50
N THR A 241 -19.31 -5.03 -6.97
CA THR A 241 -20.09 -5.82 -7.91
C THR A 241 -19.36 -6.03 -9.24
N LEU A 242 -18.68 -4.99 -9.72
CA LEU A 242 -17.87 -5.06 -10.93
C LEU A 242 -16.70 -6.05 -10.77
N LEU A 243 -16.00 -6.00 -9.64
CA LEU A 243 -14.94 -6.95 -9.31
C LEU A 243 -15.46 -8.38 -9.25
N GLN A 244 -16.58 -8.62 -8.58
CA GLN A 244 -17.20 -9.95 -8.47
C GLN A 244 -17.65 -10.50 -9.83
N LYS A 245 -18.19 -9.65 -10.72
CA LYS A 245 -18.51 -10.03 -12.12
C LYS A 245 -17.27 -10.46 -12.91
N ASN A 246 -16.11 -9.94 -12.54
CA ASN A 246 -14.82 -10.33 -13.12
C ASN A 246 -14.11 -11.47 -12.35
N HIS A 247 -14.84 -12.14 -11.42
CA HIS A 247 -14.31 -13.22 -10.57
C HIS A 247 -13.15 -12.78 -9.65
N ILE A 248 -13.12 -11.49 -9.28
CA ILE A 248 -12.15 -10.92 -8.36
C ILE A 248 -12.81 -10.74 -7.00
N TYR A 249 -12.29 -11.43 -5.99
CA TYR A 249 -12.84 -11.44 -4.62
C TYR A 249 -11.85 -10.89 -3.58
N SER A 250 -10.64 -10.50 -4.01
CA SER A 250 -9.64 -9.86 -3.17
C SER A 250 -9.73 -8.35 -3.34
N TYR A 251 -10.49 -7.71 -2.46
CA TYR A 251 -10.69 -6.26 -2.45
C TYR A 251 -10.95 -5.74 -1.04
N GLY A 252 -10.76 -4.44 -0.85
CA GLY A 252 -11.03 -3.73 0.39
C GLY A 252 -11.24 -2.25 0.15
N TYR A 253 -11.57 -1.52 1.20
CA TYR A 253 -11.72 -0.06 1.14
C TYR A 253 -11.01 0.63 2.31
N TYR A 254 -10.63 1.87 2.10
CA TYR A 254 -9.96 2.72 3.09
C TYR A 254 -10.42 4.20 2.93
N PRO A 255 -10.60 4.92 4.02
CA PRO A 255 -10.64 4.47 5.40
C PRO A 255 -11.98 3.83 5.78
N ASP A 256 -11.97 3.05 6.87
CA ASP A 256 -13.17 2.62 7.57
C ASP A 256 -13.33 3.46 8.85
N ASN A 257 -14.38 4.27 8.91
CA ASN A 257 -14.68 5.06 10.10
C ASN A 257 -15.77 4.38 10.93
N PHE A 258 -15.38 3.44 11.76
CA PHE A 258 -16.27 2.69 12.64
C PHE A 258 -16.97 3.56 13.70
N LEU A 259 -16.45 4.74 14.02
CA LEU A 259 -17.07 5.67 14.99
C LEU A 259 -18.33 6.32 14.40
N THR A 260 -18.32 6.62 13.13
CA THR A 260 -19.46 7.23 12.41
C THR A 260 -20.22 6.22 11.55
N ASN A 261 -19.82 4.94 11.55
CA ASN A 261 -20.33 3.88 10.70
C ASN A 261 -20.28 4.27 9.19
N GLN A 262 -19.12 4.72 8.74
CA GLN A 262 -18.92 5.19 7.36
C GLN A 262 -17.71 4.48 6.70
N PRO A 263 -17.94 3.69 5.64
CA PRO A 263 -19.24 3.30 5.06
C PRO A 263 -20.11 2.46 6.02
N ASP A 264 -21.44 2.47 5.81
CA ASP A 264 -22.38 1.72 6.66
C ASP A 264 -22.09 0.22 6.60
N MET A 265 -21.61 -0.34 7.73
CA MET A 265 -21.23 -1.74 7.84
C MET A 265 -22.36 -2.71 7.47
N ASN A 266 -23.61 -2.36 7.74
CA ASN A 266 -24.73 -3.23 7.39
C ASN A 266 -24.92 -3.34 5.87
N LYS A 267 -24.59 -2.29 5.12
CA LYS A 267 -24.63 -2.27 3.66
C LYS A 267 -23.41 -2.97 3.06
N MET A 268 -22.23 -2.84 3.71
CA MET A 268 -20.97 -3.42 3.22
C MET A 268 -20.85 -4.92 3.51
N LYS A 269 -21.31 -5.37 4.67
CA LYS A 269 -21.18 -6.76 5.14
C LYS A 269 -21.56 -7.84 4.12
N PRO A 270 -22.64 -7.74 3.31
CA PRO A 270 -22.99 -8.77 2.33
C PRO A 270 -21.92 -9.02 1.28
N TYR A 271 -21.07 -8.03 0.98
CA TYR A 271 -20.02 -8.11 -0.03
C TYR A 271 -18.71 -8.69 0.52
N PHE A 272 -18.54 -8.74 1.84
CA PHE A 272 -17.39 -9.32 2.53
C PHE A 272 -17.70 -10.66 3.22
N SER A 273 -18.94 -11.16 3.12
CA SER A 273 -19.33 -12.42 3.74
C SER A 273 -18.89 -13.62 2.89
N VAL A 274 -18.10 -14.51 3.47
CA VAL A 274 -17.61 -15.74 2.84
C VAL A 274 -18.74 -16.66 2.40
N ASN A 275 -19.91 -16.59 3.07
CA ASN A 275 -21.06 -17.48 2.82
C ASN A 275 -21.84 -17.17 1.54
N THR A 276 -21.61 -16.04 0.87
CA THR A 276 -22.34 -15.67 -0.35
C THR A 276 -21.81 -16.40 -1.59
N ASN A 277 -20.60 -16.96 -1.56
CA ASN A 277 -19.94 -17.53 -2.73
C ASN A 277 -19.73 -19.06 -2.67
N ALA A 278 -19.95 -19.71 -1.53
CA ALA A 278 -19.79 -21.16 -1.38
C ALA A 278 -20.95 -21.99 -1.95
N GLY A 279 -22.04 -21.35 -2.36
CA GLY A 279 -23.27 -22.03 -2.83
C GLY A 279 -23.53 -22.02 -4.32
N LYS A 280 -22.62 -21.51 -5.14
CA LYS A 280 -22.75 -21.50 -6.61
C LYS A 280 -21.56 -22.22 -7.24
N LYS A 281 -21.52 -23.52 -7.09
CA LYS A 281 -20.82 -24.43 -7.98
C LYS A 281 -21.85 -25.20 -8.80
#